data_1834615cbf87e1582df3cb80fb5ec8fa
#
_entry.id   1834615cbf87e1582df3cb80fb5ec8fa
#
_cell.length_a   1.000
_cell.length_b   1.000
_cell.length_c   1.000
_cell.angle_alpha   90.00
_cell.angle_beta   90.00
_cell.angle_gamma   90.00
#
_symmetry.space_group_name_H-M   'P 1'
#
loop_
_entity.id
_entity.type
_entity.pdbx_description
1 polymer ?
#
loop_
_entity_poly.entity_id
_entity_poly.type
_entity_poly.pdbx_seq_one_letter_code
_entity_poly.pdbx_strand_id
1 'polypeptide(L)'
;LAKTSLAGDVIPADLTEEFYLEHLQELYFKTEPYPGAVETMNRIAQRCNLVYTTARPKVAGFITLRWLLINGFPDGSLTFIPPQERYFPNSAGVIDDDPRVPALYPPEWIDRLYAMAQPYNKTVRVHRFTDWSGFLDMLNSAAHEK
;
A
#
# COMPACT_ATOMS: atom_id res chain seq x y z
N LEU A 1 -0.02 -4.02 1.29
CA LEU A 1 -0.69 -4.59 2.46
C LEU A 1 -0.95 -6.09 2.35
N ALA A 2 -1.15 -6.61 1.18
CA ALA A 2 -1.45 -8.02 0.94
C ALA A 2 -0.24 -8.77 0.39
N LYS A 3 -0.09 -10.02 0.80
CA LYS A 3 0.80 -10.98 0.17
C LYS A 3 0.21 -11.39 -1.19
N THR A 4 0.21 -10.52 -2.15
CA THR A 4 -0.17 -10.91 -3.50
C THR A 4 1.08 -11.22 -4.28
N SER A 5 1.16 -12.42 -4.77
CA SER A 5 2.15 -12.81 -5.76
C SER A 5 2.10 -11.95 -7.01
N LEU A 6 1.02 -11.23 -7.18
CA LEU A 6 0.82 -10.31 -8.31
C LEU A 6 1.80 -9.13 -8.33
N ALA A 7 2.44 -8.82 -7.23
CA ALA A 7 3.52 -7.83 -7.21
C ALA A 7 4.79 -8.29 -7.95
N GLY A 8 4.96 -9.60 -8.12
CA GLY A 8 6.09 -10.19 -8.85
C GLY A 8 5.71 -10.83 -10.18
N ASP A 9 4.44 -11.13 -10.36
CA ASP A 9 3.95 -11.74 -11.58
C ASP A 9 3.55 -10.64 -12.57
N VAL A 10 4.19 -10.63 -13.72
CA VAL A 10 3.79 -9.77 -14.82
C VAL A 10 2.40 -10.21 -15.27
N ILE A 11 1.38 -9.50 -14.85
CA ILE A 11 0.04 -9.69 -15.42
C ILE A 11 0.13 -9.24 -16.88
N PRO A 12 -0.14 -10.12 -17.85
CA PRO A 12 -0.15 -9.71 -19.24
C PRO A 12 -1.07 -8.53 -19.45
N ALA A 13 -0.60 -7.52 -20.19
CA ALA A 13 -1.37 -6.28 -20.43
C ALA A 13 -2.68 -6.50 -21.22
N ASP A 14 -2.86 -7.70 -21.75
CA ASP A 14 -4.02 -8.12 -22.53
C ASP A 14 -5.09 -8.85 -21.72
N LEU A 15 -4.95 -8.93 -20.39
CA LEU A 15 -6.00 -9.49 -19.55
C LEU A 15 -7.24 -8.61 -19.59
N THR A 16 -8.33 -9.21 -20.04
CA THR A 16 -9.62 -8.55 -20.20
C THR A 16 -10.33 -8.36 -18.87
N GLU A 17 -11.30 -7.43 -18.84
CA GLU A 17 -12.20 -7.25 -17.71
C GLU A 17 -12.92 -8.56 -17.33
N GLU A 18 -13.25 -9.40 -18.30
CA GLU A 18 -13.85 -10.71 -18.07
C GLU A 18 -12.95 -11.62 -17.23
N PHE A 19 -11.66 -11.65 -17.50
CA PHE A 19 -10.70 -12.42 -16.70
C PHE A 19 -10.72 -12.00 -15.23
N TYR A 20 -10.72 -10.69 -14.98
CA TYR A 20 -10.78 -10.16 -13.63
C TYR A 20 -12.09 -10.52 -12.93
N LEU A 21 -13.23 -10.41 -13.62
CA LEU A 21 -14.53 -10.78 -13.07
C LEU A 21 -14.59 -12.26 -12.68
N GLU A 22 -14.02 -13.15 -13.51
CA GLU A 22 -14.00 -14.58 -13.23
C GLU A 22 -13.09 -14.98 -12.08
N HIS A 23 -11.97 -14.24 -11.89
CA HIS A 23 -10.90 -14.61 -10.95
C HIS A 23 -10.73 -13.66 -9.78
N LEU A 24 -11.64 -12.71 -9.57
CA LEU A 24 -11.53 -11.70 -8.50
C LEU A 24 -11.28 -12.29 -7.12
N GLN A 25 -11.96 -13.37 -6.77
CA GLN A 25 -11.79 -13.98 -5.45
C GLN A 25 -10.42 -14.63 -5.29
N GLU A 26 -9.95 -15.30 -6.33
CA GLU A 26 -8.63 -15.93 -6.31
C GLU A 26 -7.50 -14.92 -6.29
N LEU A 27 -7.64 -13.87 -7.10
CA LEU A 27 -6.60 -12.86 -7.25
C LEU A 27 -6.49 -11.93 -6.03
N TYR A 28 -7.61 -11.54 -5.44
CA TYR A 28 -7.63 -10.44 -4.48
C TYR A 28 -8.22 -10.78 -3.12
N PHE A 29 -9.12 -11.75 -3.02
CA PHE A 29 -9.81 -12.03 -1.77
C PHE A 29 -9.14 -13.09 -0.91
N LYS A 30 -8.59 -14.13 -1.53
CA LYS A 30 -7.95 -15.24 -0.81
C LYS A 30 -6.53 -14.95 -0.35
N THR A 31 -5.99 -13.79 -0.69
CA THR A 31 -4.65 -13.41 -0.25
C THR A 31 -4.62 -13.03 1.22
N GLU A 32 -3.53 -13.35 1.89
CA GLU A 32 -3.34 -12.99 3.29
C GLU A 32 -2.63 -11.64 3.43
N PRO A 33 -2.95 -10.85 4.47
CA PRO A 33 -2.14 -9.70 4.82
C PRO A 33 -0.72 -10.09 5.19
N TYR A 34 0.23 -9.20 4.96
CA TYR A 34 1.55 -9.36 5.56
C TYR A 34 1.45 -9.37 7.09
N PRO A 35 2.27 -10.19 7.78
CA PRO A 35 2.31 -10.18 9.24
C PRO A 35 2.58 -8.77 9.80
N GLY A 36 1.77 -8.33 10.75
CA GLY A 36 1.90 -7.02 11.38
C GLY A 36 1.31 -5.85 10.58
N ALA A 37 0.88 -6.04 9.32
CA ALA A 37 0.32 -4.96 8.51
C ALA A 37 -0.97 -4.40 9.11
N VAL A 38 -1.89 -5.27 9.52
CA VAL A 38 -3.17 -4.85 10.12
C VAL A 38 -2.95 -4.06 11.42
N GLU A 39 -2.09 -4.56 12.30
CA GLU A 39 -1.76 -3.89 13.56
C GLU A 39 -1.15 -2.51 13.32
N THR A 40 -0.18 -2.43 12.40
CA THR A 40 0.50 -1.18 12.07
C THR A 40 -0.47 -0.16 11.50
N MET A 41 -1.33 -0.56 10.57
CA MET A 41 -2.32 0.35 9.98
C MET A 41 -3.35 0.84 11.01
N ASN A 42 -3.77 -0.02 11.94
CA ASN A 42 -4.66 0.39 13.03
C ASN A 42 -3.99 1.40 13.98
N ARG A 43 -2.70 1.26 14.22
CA ARG A 43 -1.94 2.25 15.01
C ARG A 43 -1.84 3.59 14.30
N ILE A 44 -1.57 3.59 13.01
CA ILE A 44 -1.52 4.81 12.20
C ILE A 44 -2.90 5.49 12.19
N ALA A 45 -3.97 4.73 12.05
CA ALA A 45 -5.34 5.23 12.00
C ALA A 45 -5.79 5.95 13.29
N GLN A 46 -5.13 5.70 14.41
CA GLN A 46 -5.37 6.44 15.64
C GLN A 46 -4.97 7.93 15.55
N ARG A 47 -4.13 8.28 14.58
CA ARG A 47 -3.56 9.63 14.44
C ARG A 47 -3.80 10.26 13.08
N CYS A 48 -4.13 9.45 12.08
CA CYS A 48 -4.25 9.89 10.69
C CYS A 48 -5.50 9.31 10.04
N ASN A 49 -6.12 10.08 9.17
CA ASN A 49 -7.11 9.55 8.26
C ASN A 49 -6.41 8.80 7.13
N LEU A 50 -6.91 7.63 6.79
CA LEU A 50 -6.30 6.77 5.79
C LEU A 50 -6.94 6.95 4.41
N VAL A 51 -6.09 6.97 3.40
CA VAL A 51 -6.48 6.84 2.00
C VAL A 51 -5.74 5.64 1.42
N TYR A 52 -6.49 4.62 1.06
CA TYR A 52 -5.95 3.46 0.36
C TYR A 52 -5.93 3.73 -1.14
N THR A 53 -4.79 3.49 -1.76
CA THR A 53 -4.63 3.64 -3.22
C THR A 53 -4.36 2.28 -3.85
N THR A 54 -4.89 2.07 -5.03
CA THR A 54 -4.71 0.82 -5.75
C THR A 54 -4.70 1.05 -7.26
N ALA A 55 -3.91 0.27 -7.98
CA ALA A 55 -3.95 0.17 -9.43
C ALA A 55 -4.83 -0.98 -9.92
N ARG A 56 -5.47 -1.72 -9.02
CA ARG A 56 -6.45 -2.75 -9.40
C ARG A 56 -7.55 -2.14 -10.26
N PRO A 57 -8.17 -2.90 -11.16
CA PRO A 57 -9.29 -2.38 -11.93
C PRO A 57 -10.47 -2.00 -11.01
N LYS A 58 -11.24 -1.00 -11.40
CA LYS A 58 -12.39 -0.52 -10.60
C LYS A 58 -13.41 -1.61 -10.29
N VAL A 59 -13.55 -2.60 -11.16
CA VAL A 59 -14.41 -3.77 -10.93
C VAL A 59 -14.01 -4.56 -9.67
N ALA A 60 -12.76 -4.47 -9.23
CA ALA A 60 -12.28 -5.08 -8.01
C ALA A 60 -12.53 -4.24 -6.74
N GLY A 61 -13.23 -3.09 -6.86
CA GLY A 61 -13.42 -2.16 -5.75
C GLY A 61 -14.14 -2.77 -4.56
N PHE A 62 -15.29 -3.39 -4.81
CA PHE A 62 -16.08 -4.01 -3.75
C PHE A 62 -15.32 -5.13 -3.04
N ILE A 63 -14.66 -6.01 -3.79
CA ILE A 63 -13.92 -7.12 -3.20
C ILE A 63 -12.68 -6.64 -2.43
N THR A 64 -12.06 -5.55 -2.88
CA THR A 64 -10.93 -4.93 -2.17
C THR A 64 -11.37 -4.33 -0.83
N LEU A 65 -12.46 -3.58 -0.82
CA LEU A 65 -13.03 -3.04 0.42
C LEU A 65 -13.44 -4.13 1.39
N ARG A 66 -14.07 -5.18 0.90
CA ARG A 66 -14.47 -6.33 1.72
C ARG A 66 -13.26 -7.06 2.28
N TRP A 67 -12.21 -7.21 1.50
CA TRP A 67 -10.96 -7.81 1.95
C TRP A 67 -10.32 -7.00 3.10
N LEU A 68 -10.26 -5.69 2.96
CA LEU A 68 -9.77 -4.81 4.01
C LEU A 68 -10.57 -4.97 5.30
N LEU A 69 -11.90 -4.95 5.19
CA LEU A 69 -12.81 -5.06 6.32
C LEU A 69 -12.67 -6.41 7.04
N ILE A 70 -12.70 -7.51 6.31
CA ILE A 70 -12.64 -8.86 6.88
C ILE A 70 -11.29 -9.13 7.56
N ASN A 71 -10.21 -8.59 7.02
CA ASN A 71 -8.88 -8.75 7.61
C ASN A 71 -8.60 -7.77 8.76
N GLY A 72 -9.53 -6.90 9.09
CA GLY A 72 -9.42 -6.01 10.24
C GLY A 72 -8.64 -4.72 10.00
N PHE A 73 -8.43 -4.34 8.74
CA PHE A 73 -7.84 -3.04 8.42
C PHE A 73 -8.77 -1.89 8.83
N PRO A 74 -8.22 -0.77 9.30
CA PRO A 74 -9.02 0.38 9.69
C PRO A 74 -9.74 1.01 8.50
N ASP A 75 -10.82 1.73 8.79
CA ASP A 75 -11.57 2.46 7.78
C ASP A 75 -10.70 3.50 7.07
N GLY A 76 -10.97 3.67 5.79
CA GLY A 76 -10.32 4.66 4.95
C GLY A 76 -10.99 4.70 3.58
N SER A 77 -10.79 5.79 2.85
CA SER A 77 -11.27 5.88 1.48
C SER A 77 -10.40 5.04 0.55
N LEU A 78 -11.00 4.42 -0.45
CA LEU A 78 -10.30 3.66 -1.48
C LEU A 78 -10.33 4.44 -2.80
N THR A 79 -9.14 4.71 -3.34
CA THR A 79 -8.97 5.46 -4.57
C THR A 79 -8.25 4.61 -5.61
N PHE A 80 -8.83 4.53 -6.81
CA PHE A 80 -8.24 3.84 -7.96
C PHE A 80 -7.39 4.83 -8.74
N ILE A 81 -6.08 4.71 -8.60
CA ILE A 81 -5.13 5.66 -9.18
C ILE A 81 -3.82 4.95 -9.54
N PRO A 82 -3.33 5.14 -10.77
CA PRO A 82 -2.06 4.53 -11.17
C PRO A 82 -0.90 5.13 -10.38
N PRO A 83 0.22 4.39 -10.19
CA PRO A 83 1.33 4.85 -9.38
C PRO A 83 1.90 6.21 -9.76
N GLN A 84 2.01 6.51 -11.05
CA GLN A 84 2.56 7.76 -11.55
C GLN A 84 1.70 8.99 -11.27
N GLU A 85 0.48 8.81 -10.76
CA GLU A 85 -0.45 9.88 -10.39
C GLU A 85 -0.71 9.96 -8.88
N ARG A 86 -0.03 9.14 -8.07
CA ARG A 86 -0.23 9.08 -6.61
C ARG A 86 0.54 10.20 -5.89
N TYR A 87 0.19 11.43 -6.18
CA TYR A 87 0.76 12.60 -5.54
C TYR A 87 -0.25 13.25 -4.57
N PHE A 88 0.06 13.20 -3.28
CA PHE A 88 -0.80 13.71 -2.21
C PHE A 88 -0.04 14.73 -1.34
N PRO A 89 0.12 15.97 -1.84
CA PRO A 89 0.96 16.97 -1.16
C PRO A 89 0.42 17.42 0.20
N ASN A 90 -0.84 17.17 0.49
CA ASN A 90 -1.47 17.52 1.76
C ASN A 90 -1.52 16.36 2.75
N SER A 91 -0.93 15.21 2.43
CA SER A 91 -0.87 14.08 3.34
C SER A 91 0.26 14.23 4.36
N ALA A 92 0.11 13.56 5.51
CA ALA A 92 1.16 13.49 6.52
C ALA A 92 2.32 12.58 6.10
N GLY A 93 2.06 11.60 5.25
CA GLY A 93 3.06 10.68 4.73
C GLY A 93 2.47 9.69 3.75
N VAL A 94 3.32 8.94 3.08
CA VAL A 94 2.96 7.97 2.05
C VAL A 94 3.68 6.66 2.31
N ILE A 95 2.94 5.57 2.22
CA ILE A 95 3.47 4.20 2.26
C ILE A 95 3.17 3.57 0.92
N ASP A 96 4.17 3.39 0.09
CA ASP A 96 4.01 2.81 -1.24
C ASP A 96 5.32 2.13 -1.67
N ASP A 97 5.23 0.90 -2.13
CA ASP A 97 6.41 0.14 -2.57
C ASP A 97 6.78 0.35 -4.04
N ASP A 98 5.92 1.04 -4.79
CA ASP A 98 6.17 1.32 -6.21
C ASP A 98 7.28 2.38 -6.38
N PRO A 99 8.35 2.06 -7.10
CA PRO A 99 9.49 2.97 -7.25
C PRO A 99 9.17 4.26 -8.02
N ARG A 100 8.06 4.33 -8.73
CA ARG A 100 7.64 5.53 -9.46
C ARG A 100 7.05 6.61 -8.54
N VAL A 101 6.52 6.22 -7.40
CA VAL A 101 5.83 7.15 -6.49
C VAL A 101 6.77 8.17 -5.86
N PRO A 102 7.94 7.81 -5.32
CA PRO A 102 8.85 8.79 -4.71
C PRO A 102 9.31 9.89 -5.68
N ALA A 103 9.41 9.58 -6.96
CA ALA A 103 9.81 10.57 -7.98
C ALA A 103 8.80 11.70 -8.16
N LEU A 104 7.56 11.54 -7.68
CA LEU A 104 6.51 12.56 -7.75
C LEU A 104 6.67 13.63 -6.66
N TYR A 105 7.46 13.35 -5.62
CA TYR A 105 7.60 14.22 -4.44
C TYR A 105 8.92 14.98 -4.46
N PRO A 106 8.92 16.22 -3.96
CA PRO A 106 10.17 16.97 -3.84
C PRO A 106 11.10 16.34 -2.79
N PRO A 107 12.43 16.60 -2.87
CA PRO A 107 13.43 15.96 -2.02
C PRO A 107 13.20 16.08 -0.51
N GLU A 108 12.60 17.17 -0.06
CA GLU A 108 12.26 17.40 1.36
C GLU A 108 11.20 16.44 1.93
N TRP A 109 10.51 15.69 1.05
CA TRP A 109 9.51 14.70 1.47
C TRP A 109 10.11 13.37 1.91
N ILE A 110 11.42 13.18 1.79
CA ILE A 110 12.07 11.89 2.05
C ILE A 110 11.70 11.31 3.42
N ASP A 111 11.56 12.14 4.44
CA ASP A 111 11.22 11.72 5.80
C ASP A 111 9.74 11.32 5.98
N ARG A 112 8.96 11.47 4.95
CA ARG A 112 7.53 11.13 4.92
C ARG A 112 7.18 10.03 3.92
N LEU A 113 8.19 9.50 3.23
CA LEU A 113 8.04 8.46 2.23
C LEU A 113 8.57 7.13 2.77
N TYR A 114 7.71 6.13 2.78
CA TYR A 114 8.01 4.82 3.32
C TYR A 114 7.68 3.75 2.30
N ALA A 115 8.50 2.71 2.23
CA ALA A 115 8.26 1.58 1.35
C ALA A 115 8.68 0.26 2.01
N MET A 116 7.84 -0.76 1.88
CA MET A 116 8.27 -2.10 2.18
C MET A 116 9.35 -2.51 1.18
N ALA A 117 10.48 -3.03 1.68
CA ALA A 117 11.61 -3.40 0.86
C ALA A 117 11.25 -4.53 -0.12
N GLN A 118 11.44 -4.28 -1.39
CA GLN A 118 11.20 -5.19 -2.49
C GLN A 118 12.39 -5.19 -3.45
N PRO A 119 12.59 -6.24 -4.25
CA PRO A 119 13.65 -6.25 -5.24
C PRO A 119 13.63 -5.08 -6.22
N TYR A 120 12.42 -4.61 -6.57
CA TYR A 120 12.23 -3.56 -7.56
C TYR A 120 12.38 -2.14 -7.00
N ASN A 121 12.49 -1.95 -5.69
CA ASN A 121 12.66 -0.62 -5.08
C ASN A 121 13.98 -0.44 -4.31
N LYS A 122 14.99 -1.25 -4.62
CA LYS A 122 16.29 -1.23 -3.91
C LYS A 122 17.03 0.11 -4.00
N THR A 123 16.89 0.81 -5.11
CA THR A 123 17.64 2.04 -5.39
C THR A 123 16.85 3.31 -5.11
N VAL A 124 15.63 3.19 -4.65
CA VAL A 124 14.75 4.33 -4.40
C VAL A 124 15.08 4.98 -3.06
N ARG A 125 15.16 6.30 -3.02
CA ARG A 125 15.45 7.08 -1.82
C ARG A 125 14.16 7.29 -1.01
N VAL A 126 13.86 6.34 -0.12
CA VAL A 126 12.75 6.36 0.81
C VAL A 126 13.18 5.65 2.10
N HIS A 127 12.39 5.78 3.15
CA HIS A 127 12.55 4.93 4.32
C HIS A 127 12.02 3.53 4.00
N ARG A 128 12.93 2.59 3.84
CA ARG A 128 12.58 1.20 3.53
C ARG A 128 12.52 0.39 4.82
N PHE A 129 11.48 -0.39 4.97
CA PHE A 129 11.33 -1.36 6.06
C PHE A 129 11.20 -2.77 5.51
N THR A 130 11.70 -3.75 6.22
CA THR A 130 11.69 -5.16 5.81
C THR A 130 10.46 -5.92 6.31
N ASP A 131 9.90 -5.47 7.42
CA ASP A 131 8.68 -6.03 8.00
C ASP A 131 7.87 -4.93 8.69
N TRP A 132 6.56 -5.19 8.83
CA TRP A 132 5.62 -4.21 9.38
C TRP A 132 5.84 -3.94 10.88
N SER A 133 6.32 -4.92 11.63
CA SER A 133 6.64 -4.73 13.05
C SER A 133 7.80 -3.75 13.22
N GLY A 134 8.85 -3.88 12.42
CA GLY A 134 9.97 -2.94 12.41
C GLY A 134 9.54 -1.54 11.99
N PHE A 135 8.62 -1.43 11.06
CA PHE A 135 8.05 -0.13 10.67
C PHE A 135 7.28 0.52 11.84
N LEU A 136 6.49 -0.26 12.55
CA LEU A 136 5.76 0.24 13.72
C LEU A 136 6.71 0.74 14.81
N ASP A 137 7.79 0.01 15.06
CA ASP A 137 8.82 0.41 16.02
C ASP A 137 9.49 1.72 15.60
N MET A 138 9.78 1.88 14.31
CA MET A 138 10.34 3.11 13.75
C MET A 138 9.41 4.31 13.95
N LEU A 139 8.11 4.14 13.70
CA LEU A 139 7.10 5.18 13.93
C LEU A 139 6.99 5.56 15.39
N ASN A 140 7.02 4.59 16.30
CA ASN A 140 6.98 4.83 17.73
C ASN A 140 8.21 5.59 18.23
N SER A 141 9.39 5.25 17.73
CA SER A 141 10.65 5.94 18.07
C SER A 141 10.62 7.40 17.61
N ALA A 142 10.16 7.67 16.40
CA ALA A 142 10.02 9.03 15.87
C ALA A 142 9.02 9.87 16.68
N ALA A 143 7.97 9.26 17.23
CA ALA A 143 6.97 9.95 18.06
C ALA A 143 7.54 10.38 19.43
N HIS A 144 8.57 9.70 19.94
CA HIS A 144 9.20 10.03 21.22
C HIS A 144 10.28 11.12 21.11
N GLU A 145 10.80 11.39 19.92
CA GLU A 145 11.79 12.44 19.66
C GLU A 145 11.19 13.84 19.49
N LYS A 146 9.89 13.93 19.49
CA LYS A 146 9.14 15.19 19.47
C LYS A 146 8.58 15.52 20.85
#